data_c66cfcf5dcb5807c2da3a639d081b416
#
_entry.id   c66cfcf5dcb5807c2da3a639d081b416
#
_cell.length_a   1.000
_cell.length_b   1.000
_cell.length_c   1.000
_cell.angle_alpha   90.00
_cell.angle_beta   90.00
_cell.angle_gamma   90.00
#
_symmetry.space_group_name_H-M   'P 1'
#
loop_
_entity.id
_entity.type
_entity.pdbx_description
1 polymer ?
#
loop_
_entity_poly.entity_id
_entity_poly.type
_entity_poly.pdbx_seq_one_letter_code
_entity_poly.pdbx_strand_id
1 'polypeptide(L)'
;MQNSYGQFHEIMKKASYVRERVYEKTETINPELKKYWEEYLSSDVMERYVLNANSPFKYTLSTEEFTYVEPENIEELFSIYQDITVENKNSKNMVPSNYFFSPFYNRCVCAGIKFLKRCWKKEFFPLNKAVVDSYCNTLLPLLSEISMRAIIQEMHILKEKGKLFGADPEEEYRYFENSIMTSPSYIVELFNIYPVMCKEIIESVYRITKNYRTLFRRLQDDTNIIISGLLGDKSINNITYMSPAKSDRHRGNQTVFILTFDDSNRIVYKPRSLKAEVCFERMYSLL
;
A
#
# COMPACT_ATOMS: atom_id res chain seq x y z
N MET A 1 13.66 -13.52 -16.60
CA MET A 1 12.52 -13.79 -15.69
C MET A 1 12.95 -14.51 -14.40
N GLN A 2 13.71 -15.61 -14.45
CA GLN A 2 14.16 -16.31 -13.21
C GLN A 2 14.96 -15.43 -12.24
N ASN A 3 15.81 -14.52 -12.74
CA ASN A 3 16.63 -13.66 -11.88
C ASN A 3 15.80 -12.59 -11.13
N SER A 4 14.74 -12.04 -11.73
CA SER A 4 13.90 -11.01 -11.10
C SER A 4 12.95 -11.59 -10.03
N TYR A 5 12.48 -12.83 -10.18
CA TYR A 5 11.70 -13.50 -9.13
C TYR A 5 12.58 -13.82 -7.91
N GLY A 6 13.81 -14.33 -8.14
CA GLY A 6 14.75 -14.59 -7.04
C GLY A 6 15.07 -13.34 -6.23
N GLN A 7 15.32 -12.20 -6.90
CA GLN A 7 15.53 -10.91 -6.22
C GLN A 7 14.30 -10.48 -5.42
N PHE A 8 13.12 -10.56 -6.01
CA PHE A 8 11.87 -10.25 -5.32
C PHE A 8 11.65 -11.13 -4.10
N HIS A 9 11.86 -12.45 -4.24
CA HIS A 9 11.74 -13.41 -3.14
C HIS A 9 12.68 -13.06 -1.98
N GLU A 10 13.94 -12.74 -2.26
CA GLU A 10 14.90 -12.32 -1.24
C GLU A 10 14.48 -11.02 -0.54
N ILE A 11 13.94 -10.05 -1.27
CA ILE A 11 13.38 -8.81 -0.69
C ILE A 11 12.23 -9.16 0.25
N MET A 12 11.29 -10.00 -0.18
CA MET A 12 10.12 -10.40 0.61
C MET A 12 10.53 -11.20 1.85
N LYS A 13 11.53 -12.08 1.74
CA LYS A 13 12.10 -12.81 2.87
C LYS A 13 12.71 -11.86 3.90
N LYS A 14 13.53 -10.89 3.47
CA LYS A 14 14.14 -9.89 4.36
C LYS A 14 13.10 -9.00 5.06
N ALA A 15 12.01 -8.68 4.36
CA ALA A 15 10.90 -7.88 4.87
C ALA A 15 9.80 -8.72 5.54
N SER A 16 10.00 -10.03 5.75
CA SER A 16 8.96 -10.92 6.23
C SER A 16 8.48 -10.54 7.64
N TYR A 17 7.16 -10.60 7.84
CA TYR A 17 6.57 -10.49 9.16
C TYR A 17 6.84 -11.74 10.00
N VAL A 18 6.79 -11.61 11.33
CA VAL A 18 7.02 -12.75 12.25
C VAL A 18 6.12 -13.96 11.91
N ARG A 19 4.86 -13.72 11.52
CA ARG A 19 3.91 -14.78 11.11
C ARG A 19 4.27 -15.50 9.81
N GLU A 20 5.17 -14.94 9.02
CA GLU A 20 5.66 -15.51 7.75
C GLU A 20 6.99 -16.24 7.93
N ARG A 21 7.46 -16.39 9.18
CA ARG A 21 8.72 -17.03 9.53
C ARG A 21 8.47 -18.30 10.30
N VAL A 22 9.03 -19.40 9.82
CA VAL A 22 9.05 -20.68 10.55
C VAL A 22 10.46 -20.91 11.03
N TYR A 23 10.62 -21.05 12.33
CA TYR A 23 11.89 -21.33 13.01
C TYR A 23 11.95 -22.80 13.37
N GLU A 24 13.06 -23.47 13.05
CA GLU A 24 13.26 -24.88 13.39
C GLU A 24 13.57 -25.09 14.89
N LYS A 25 14.22 -24.09 15.52
CA LYS A 25 14.53 -24.08 16.97
C LYS A 25 14.23 -22.70 17.55
N THR A 26 13.73 -22.68 18.79
CA THR A 26 13.22 -21.44 19.42
C THR A 26 13.94 -21.06 20.72
N GLU A 27 15.14 -21.60 21.00
CA GLU A 27 15.70 -21.53 22.35
C GLU A 27 16.80 -20.50 22.57
N THR A 28 17.36 -19.90 21.53
CA THR A 28 18.47 -18.93 21.69
C THR A 28 18.01 -17.49 21.53
N ILE A 29 17.93 -16.78 22.65
CA ILE A 29 17.76 -15.31 22.67
C ILE A 29 19.10 -14.66 22.39
N ASN A 30 19.18 -13.79 21.36
CA ASN A 30 20.37 -12.99 21.10
C ASN A 30 20.55 -11.95 22.22
N PRO A 31 21.67 -11.95 22.99
CA PRO A 31 21.86 -11.03 24.11
C PRO A 31 21.94 -9.57 23.70
N GLU A 32 22.48 -9.26 22.51
CA GLU A 32 22.63 -7.88 22.02
C GLU A 32 21.26 -7.31 21.62
N LEU A 33 20.43 -8.11 20.92
CA LEU A 33 19.06 -7.71 20.60
C LEU A 33 18.21 -7.54 21.86
N LYS A 34 18.39 -8.43 22.83
CA LYS A 34 17.71 -8.30 24.14
C LYS A 34 18.08 -6.99 24.81
N LYS A 35 19.37 -6.69 24.91
CA LYS A 35 19.87 -5.44 25.51
C LYS A 35 19.35 -4.22 24.75
N TYR A 36 19.35 -4.26 23.41
CA TYR A 36 18.79 -3.18 22.59
C TYR A 36 17.33 -2.89 22.94
N TRP A 37 16.48 -3.92 23.03
CA TRP A 37 15.08 -3.70 23.35
C TRP A 37 14.83 -3.31 24.81
N GLU A 38 15.68 -3.75 25.76
CA GLU A 38 15.62 -3.34 27.17
C GLU A 38 15.88 -1.84 27.34
N GLU A 39 16.58 -1.18 26.42
CA GLU A 39 16.77 0.28 26.41
C GLU A 39 15.49 1.05 26.04
N TYR A 40 14.59 0.44 25.27
CA TYR A 40 13.39 1.11 24.75
C TYR A 40 12.08 0.63 25.37
N LEU A 41 12.06 -0.54 25.98
CA LEU A 41 10.88 -1.16 26.56
C LEU A 41 11.05 -1.33 28.07
N SER A 42 9.98 -1.08 28.82
CA SER A 42 9.97 -1.42 30.25
C SER A 42 10.06 -2.93 30.48
N SER A 43 10.59 -3.34 31.65
CA SER A 43 10.73 -4.76 32.01
C SER A 43 9.41 -5.53 31.91
N ASP A 44 8.29 -4.91 32.31
CA ASP A 44 6.94 -5.50 32.22
C ASP A 44 6.52 -5.77 30.76
N VAL A 45 6.82 -4.83 29.85
CA VAL A 45 6.54 -4.98 28.41
C VAL A 45 7.43 -6.06 27.81
N MET A 46 8.71 -6.11 28.19
CA MET A 46 9.64 -7.15 27.75
C MET A 46 9.18 -8.53 28.16
N GLU A 47 8.84 -8.76 29.43
CA GLU A 47 8.36 -10.04 29.91
C GLU A 47 7.05 -10.47 29.26
N ARG A 48 6.09 -9.55 29.15
CA ARG A 48 4.74 -9.84 28.65
C ARG A 48 4.71 -10.13 27.17
N TYR A 49 5.45 -9.38 26.36
CA TYR A 49 5.31 -9.39 24.91
C TYR A 49 6.51 -9.97 24.17
N VAL A 50 7.71 -9.90 24.69
CA VAL A 50 8.92 -10.33 24.00
C VAL A 50 9.45 -11.65 24.53
N LEU A 51 9.55 -11.82 25.85
CA LEU A 51 10.12 -13.00 26.49
C LEU A 51 9.09 -14.12 26.71
N ASN A 52 7.80 -13.80 26.65
CA ASN A 52 6.74 -14.81 26.83
C ASN A 52 6.79 -15.87 25.72
N ALA A 53 6.90 -17.13 26.11
CA ALA A 53 6.98 -18.28 25.19
C ALA A 53 5.82 -18.38 24.18
N ASN A 54 4.64 -17.83 24.53
CA ASN A 54 3.45 -17.84 23.69
C ASN A 54 3.30 -16.53 22.87
N SER A 55 4.24 -15.59 23.01
CA SER A 55 4.18 -14.32 22.28
C SER A 55 4.62 -14.50 20.82
N PRO A 56 3.90 -13.94 19.85
CA PRO A 56 4.36 -13.89 18.47
C PRO A 56 5.64 -13.05 18.29
N PHE A 57 5.99 -12.23 19.28
CA PHE A 57 7.18 -11.36 19.24
C PHE A 57 8.44 -12.00 19.81
N LYS A 58 8.37 -13.21 20.41
CA LYS A 58 9.55 -13.93 20.94
C LYS A 58 10.66 -14.11 19.90
N TYR A 59 10.30 -14.26 18.64
CA TYR A 59 11.23 -14.45 17.52
C TYR A 59 11.96 -13.18 17.09
N THR A 60 11.57 -12.00 17.58
CA THR A 60 12.27 -10.74 17.30
C THR A 60 13.67 -10.70 17.94
N LEU A 61 13.92 -11.57 18.90
CA LEU A 61 15.20 -11.70 19.58
C LEU A 61 16.08 -12.82 19.02
N SER A 62 15.59 -13.60 18.05
CA SER A 62 16.33 -14.69 17.44
C SER A 62 17.12 -14.22 16.22
N THR A 63 18.39 -14.63 16.15
CA THR A 63 19.22 -14.52 14.94
C THR A 63 19.22 -15.82 14.12
N GLU A 64 18.41 -16.81 14.52
CA GLU A 64 18.36 -18.10 13.86
C GLU A 64 17.83 -17.98 12.43
N GLU A 65 18.29 -18.85 11.56
CA GLU A 65 17.74 -19.01 10.22
C GLU A 65 16.27 -19.42 10.32
N PHE A 66 15.46 -18.83 9.47
CA PHE A 66 14.04 -19.15 9.38
C PHE A 66 13.68 -19.52 7.95
N THR A 67 12.68 -20.38 7.81
CA THR A 67 12.03 -20.62 6.52
C THR A 67 10.97 -19.57 6.29
N TYR A 68 11.10 -18.84 5.17
CA TYR A 68 10.09 -17.86 4.75
C TYR A 68 8.91 -18.60 4.12
N VAL A 69 7.72 -18.34 4.64
CA VAL A 69 6.47 -18.85 4.07
C VAL A 69 5.88 -17.80 3.17
N GLU A 70 5.83 -18.10 1.87
CA GLU A 70 5.25 -17.21 0.88
C GLU A 70 3.74 -17.04 1.13
N PRO A 71 3.21 -15.81 1.02
CA PRO A 71 1.78 -15.59 1.10
C PRO A 71 1.08 -16.14 -0.16
N GLU A 72 -0.19 -16.57 -0.02
CA GLU A 72 -0.99 -17.13 -1.12
C GLU A 72 -1.07 -16.23 -2.37
N ASN A 73 -0.93 -14.91 -2.18
CA ASN A 73 -0.99 -13.93 -3.24
C ASN A 73 0.39 -13.49 -3.77
N ILE A 74 1.44 -14.30 -3.60
CA ILE A 74 2.82 -13.94 -3.96
C ILE A 74 2.95 -13.59 -5.45
N GLU A 75 2.22 -14.26 -6.32
CA GLU A 75 2.26 -14.02 -7.77
C GLU A 75 1.69 -12.64 -8.14
N GLU A 76 0.61 -12.23 -7.49
CA GLU A 76 0.05 -10.89 -7.68
C GLU A 76 1.01 -9.81 -7.17
N LEU A 77 1.63 -10.03 -6.01
CA LEU A 77 2.64 -9.13 -5.46
C LEU A 77 3.86 -9.03 -6.37
N PHE A 78 4.33 -10.15 -6.90
CA PHE A 78 5.43 -10.17 -7.87
C PHE A 78 5.08 -9.43 -9.16
N SER A 79 3.87 -9.59 -9.66
CA SER A 79 3.39 -8.86 -10.83
C SER A 79 3.39 -7.34 -10.65
N ILE A 80 3.06 -6.86 -9.44
CA ILE A 80 3.14 -5.44 -9.08
C ILE A 80 4.60 -4.98 -9.01
N TYR A 81 5.48 -5.76 -8.36
CA TYR A 81 6.92 -5.50 -8.31
C TYR A 81 7.52 -5.36 -9.72
N GLN A 82 7.19 -6.28 -10.63
CA GLN A 82 7.65 -6.22 -12.02
C GLN A 82 7.21 -4.93 -12.71
N ASP A 83 5.93 -4.54 -12.56
CA ASP A 83 5.43 -3.31 -13.16
C ASP A 83 6.10 -2.06 -12.61
N ILE A 84 6.57 -2.08 -11.35
CA ILE A 84 7.34 -0.97 -10.76
C ILE A 84 8.78 -0.97 -11.26
N THR A 85 9.43 -2.10 -11.37
CA THR A 85 10.87 -2.21 -11.64
C THR A 85 11.23 -2.22 -13.13
N VAL A 86 10.29 -2.50 -14.02
CA VAL A 86 10.52 -2.48 -15.47
C VAL A 86 10.39 -1.04 -16.03
N GLU A 87 11.22 -0.72 -17.03
CA GLU A 87 11.15 0.56 -17.73
C GLU A 87 9.81 0.73 -18.47
N ASN A 88 9.15 1.85 -18.25
CA ASN A 88 7.83 2.13 -18.81
C ASN A 88 7.86 3.41 -19.65
N LYS A 89 8.45 3.33 -20.86
CA LYS A 89 8.67 4.46 -21.79
C LYS A 89 7.38 5.22 -22.18
N ASN A 90 6.23 4.59 -22.03
CA ASN A 90 4.92 5.15 -22.46
C ASN A 90 3.96 5.37 -21.28
N SER A 91 4.45 5.51 -20.06
CA SER A 91 3.54 5.75 -18.92
C SER A 91 3.01 7.17 -18.96
N LYS A 92 1.69 7.30 -18.91
CA LYS A 92 1.00 8.59 -18.75
C LYS A 92 1.38 9.19 -17.38
N ASN A 93 1.66 10.49 -17.34
CA ASN A 93 1.87 11.16 -16.05
C ASN A 93 0.55 11.22 -15.28
N MET A 94 0.48 10.45 -14.20
CA MET A 94 -0.67 10.37 -13.30
C MET A 94 -0.43 11.14 -11.99
N VAL A 95 0.83 11.44 -11.69
CA VAL A 95 1.26 12.22 -10.53
C VAL A 95 1.59 13.65 -10.98
N PRO A 96 1.11 14.70 -10.29
CA PRO A 96 1.47 16.07 -10.61
C PRO A 96 2.99 16.29 -10.63
N SER A 97 3.48 17.04 -11.61
CA SER A 97 4.93 17.28 -11.78
C SER A 97 5.57 18.10 -10.65
N ASN A 98 4.77 18.81 -9.88
CA ASN A 98 5.19 19.56 -8.69
C ASN A 98 5.18 18.69 -7.41
N TYR A 99 4.86 17.41 -7.50
CA TYR A 99 4.93 16.49 -6.38
C TYR A 99 6.37 15.99 -6.22
N PHE A 100 6.91 16.03 -5.00
CA PHE A 100 8.27 15.57 -4.73
C PHE A 100 8.47 14.11 -5.15
N PHE A 101 9.59 13.83 -5.80
CA PHE A 101 9.92 12.51 -6.34
C PHE A 101 8.84 11.95 -7.29
N SER A 102 8.19 12.85 -8.04
CA SER A 102 7.08 12.51 -8.92
C SER A 102 7.37 11.36 -9.90
N PRO A 103 8.57 11.18 -10.48
CA PRO A 103 8.86 10.04 -11.35
C PRO A 103 8.75 8.68 -10.64
N PHE A 104 9.24 8.58 -9.40
CA PHE A 104 9.11 7.37 -8.60
C PHE A 104 7.67 7.04 -8.27
N TYR A 105 6.93 8.03 -7.77
CA TYR A 105 5.51 7.81 -7.43
C TYR A 105 4.66 7.54 -8.67
N ASN A 106 4.95 8.20 -9.78
CA ASN A 106 4.26 7.92 -11.04
C ASN A 106 4.45 6.47 -11.48
N ARG A 107 5.65 5.91 -11.31
CA ARG A 107 5.94 4.52 -11.59
C ARG A 107 5.08 3.58 -10.72
N CYS A 108 5.01 3.82 -9.41
CA CYS A 108 4.22 3.02 -8.47
C CYS A 108 2.71 3.14 -8.75
N VAL A 109 2.21 4.35 -9.00
CA VAL A 109 0.80 4.60 -9.34
C VAL A 109 0.42 3.95 -10.66
N CYS A 110 1.27 4.05 -11.69
CA CYS A 110 1.04 3.39 -12.98
C CYS A 110 1.01 1.87 -12.85
N ALA A 111 1.88 1.26 -12.03
CA ALA A 111 1.82 -0.17 -11.73
C ALA A 111 0.50 -0.53 -11.04
N GLY A 112 0.06 0.28 -10.08
CA GLY A 112 -1.23 0.11 -9.43
C GLY A 112 -2.42 0.18 -10.40
N ILE A 113 -2.43 1.15 -11.32
CA ILE A 113 -3.48 1.28 -12.35
C ILE A 113 -3.47 0.07 -13.30
N LYS A 114 -2.30 -0.41 -13.69
CA LYS A 114 -2.18 -1.63 -14.51
C LYS A 114 -2.77 -2.83 -13.76
N PHE A 115 -2.43 -2.98 -12.49
CA PHE A 115 -2.95 -4.07 -11.67
C PHE A 115 -4.46 -3.93 -11.46
N LEU A 116 -4.97 -2.72 -11.21
CA LEU A 116 -6.40 -2.44 -11.12
C LEU A 116 -7.12 -2.84 -12.42
N LYS A 117 -6.60 -2.47 -13.58
CA LYS A 117 -7.17 -2.82 -14.89
C LYS A 117 -7.22 -4.33 -15.13
N ARG A 118 -6.14 -5.07 -14.75
CA ARG A 118 -6.13 -6.55 -14.86
C ARG A 118 -7.20 -7.20 -13.97
N CYS A 119 -7.49 -6.58 -12.84
CA CYS A 119 -8.46 -7.07 -11.87
C CYS A 119 -9.89 -6.61 -12.15
N TRP A 120 -10.11 -5.66 -13.08
CA TRP A 120 -11.42 -5.07 -13.32
C TRP A 120 -12.30 -6.00 -14.14
N LYS A 121 -13.51 -6.23 -13.67
CA LYS A 121 -14.49 -7.08 -14.38
C LYS A 121 -15.38 -6.24 -15.29
N LYS A 122 -15.82 -6.83 -16.41
CA LYS A 122 -16.68 -6.15 -17.39
C LYS A 122 -18.07 -5.82 -16.84
N GLU A 123 -18.54 -6.58 -15.86
CA GLU A 123 -19.82 -6.37 -15.19
C GLU A 123 -19.83 -5.16 -14.26
N PHE A 124 -18.66 -4.64 -13.90
CA PHE A 124 -18.57 -3.46 -13.03
C PHE A 124 -18.89 -2.18 -13.79
N PHE A 125 -19.21 -1.12 -13.03
CA PHE A 125 -19.24 0.23 -13.60
C PHE A 125 -17.96 0.51 -14.38
N PRO A 126 -18.02 1.34 -15.45
CA PRO A 126 -16.85 1.64 -16.25
C PRO A 126 -15.68 2.18 -15.43
N LEU A 127 -14.48 1.67 -15.68
CA LEU A 127 -13.25 2.21 -15.10
C LEU A 127 -12.89 3.53 -15.82
N ASN A 128 -13.67 4.55 -15.51
CA ASN A 128 -13.55 5.88 -16.10
C ASN A 128 -12.51 6.76 -15.37
N LYS A 129 -12.36 8.00 -15.82
CA LYS A 129 -11.40 8.95 -15.25
C LYS A 129 -11.67 9.21 -13.77
N ALA A 130 -12.92 9.39 -13.35
CA ALA A 130 -13.27 9.67 -11.96
C ALA A 130 -12.80 8.55 -10.99
N VAL A 131 -12.97 7.29 -11.40
CA VAL A 131 -12.52 6.12 -10.63
C VAL A 131 -11.00 6.04 -10.58
N VAL A 132 -10.33 6.28 -11.72
CA VAL A 132 -8.85 6.27 -11.79
C VAL A 132 -8.25 7.42 -10.97
N ASP A 133 -8.78 8.62 -11.08
CA ASP A 133 -8.32 9.77 -10.30
C ASP A 133 -8.51 9.51 -8.78
N SER A 134 -9.64 8.94 -8.38
CA SER A 134 -9.89 8.54 -7.00
C SER A 134 -8.87 7.49 -6.52
N TYR A 135 -8.54 6.52 -7.35
CA TYR A 135 -7.53 5.50 -7.04
C TYR A 135 -6.16 6.14 -6.82
N CYS A 136 -5.74 7.05 -7.70
CA CYS A 136 -4.49 7.80 -7.55
C CYS A 136 -4.48 8.62 -6.25
N ASN A 137 -5.55 9.34 -5.97
CA ASN A 137 -5.70 10.17 -4.77
C ASN A 137 -5.73 9.33 -3.47
N THR A 138 -6.12 8.07 -3.55
CA THR A 138 -6.07 7.13 -2.41
C THR A 138 -4.68 6.55 -2.21
N LEU A 139 -4.01 6.19 -3.30
CA LEU A 139 -2.73 5.48 -3.28
C LEU A 139 -1.55 6.42 -3.01
N LEU A 140 -1.48 7.56 -3.70
CA LEU A 140 -0.32 8.46 -3.67
C LEU A 140 0.08 8.95 -2.27
N PRO A 141 -0.85 9.42 -1.40
CA PRO A 141 -0.48 9.84 -0.04
C PRO A 141 0.11 8.69 0.79
N LEU A 142 -0.41 7.48 0.61
CA LEU A 142 0.08 6.30 1.32
C LEU A 142 1.50 5.90 0.86
N LEU A 143 1.76 5.92 -0.44
CA LEU A 143 3.08 5.67 -0.98
C LEU A 143 4.11 6.68 -0.45
N SER A 144 3.71 7.96 -0.39
CA SER A 144 4.56 9.03 0.15
C SER A 144 4.87 8.81 1.64
N GLU A 145 3.86 8.47 2.44
CA GLU A 145 4.03 8.17 3.86
C GLU A 145 5.02 7.02 4.10
N ILE A 146 4.95 5.96 3.28
CA ILE A 146 5.81 4.78 3.39
C ILE A 146 7.26 5.09 3.00
N SER A 147 7.49 5.90 1.95
CA SER A 147 8.79 5.92 1.27
C SER A 147 9.55 7.24 1.36
N MET A 148 8.90 8.36 1.67
CA MET A 148 9.52 9.69 1.61
C MET A 148 10.81 9.78 2.43
N ARG A 149 10.81 9.25 3.66
CA ARG A 149 11.98 9.29 4.54
C ARG A 149 13.16 8.50 3.99
N ALA A 150 12.91 7.31 3.45
CA ALA A 150 13.94 6.47 2.86
C ALA A 150 14.54 7.11 1.60
N ILE A 151 13.70 7.70 0.74
CA ILE A 151 14.16 8.38 -0.47
C ILE A 151 15.01 9.61 -0.14
N ILE A 152 14.60 10.41 0.85
CA ILE A 152 15.38 11.56 1.32
C ILE A 152 16.73 11.09 1.89
N GLN A 153 16.74 10.02 2.69
CA GLN A 153 17.98 9.45 3.23
C GLN A 153 18.94 9.02 2.12
N GLU A 154 18.45 8.33 1.09
CA GLU A 154 19.27 7.93 -0.06
C GLU A 154 19.81 9.12 -0.83
N MET A 155 19.01 10.15 -1.02
CA MET A 155 19.48 11.39 -1.66
C MET A 155 20.66 12.00 -0.87
N HIS A 156 20.59 12.07 0.46
CA HIS A 156 21.69 12.56 1.29
C HIS A 156 22.94 11.67 1.19
N ILE A 157 22.76 10.35 1.24
CA ILE A 157 23.88 9.40 1.08
C ILE A 157 24.57 9.57 -0.27
N LEU A 158 23.80 9.74 -1.34
CA LEU A 158 24.37 9.95 -2.68
C LEU A 158 25.07 11.30 -2.79
N LYS A 159 24.58 12.34 -2.13
CA LYS A 159 25.23 13.64 -2.04
C LYS A 159 26.58 13.52 -1.33
N GLU A 160 26.64 12.91 -0.16
CA GLU A 160 27.88 12.67 0.60
C GLU A 160 28.90 11.86 -0.19
N LYS A 161 28.44 10.93 -1.02
CA LYS A 161 29.30 10.15 -1.94
C LYS A 161 29.71 10.89 -3.22
N GLY A 162 29.31 12.17 -3.40
CA GLY A 162 29.60 12.95 -4.59
C GLY A 162 28.94 12.41 -5.87
N LYS A 163 27.81 11.72 -5.75
CA LYS A 163 27.09 11.10 -6.87
C LYS A 163 25.91 11.94 -7.38
N LEU A 164 25.64 13.09 -6.77
CA LEU A 164 24.65 14.05 -7.27
C LEU A 164 25.38 15.15 -8.06
N PHE A 165 24.90 15.40 -9.26
CA PHE A 165 25.45 16.40 -10.15
C PHE A 165 24.54 17.62 -10.23
N GLY A 166 25.09 18.82 -9.99
CA GLY A 166 24.41 20.08 -10.03
C GLY A 166 25.32 21.20 -9.53
N ALA A 167 25.08 22.44 -9.97
CA ALA A 167 25.81 23.61 -9.49
C ALA A 167 25.26 24.10 -8.13
N ASP A 168 24.05 23.72 -7.80
CA ASP A 168 23.37 24.08 -6.57
C ASP A 168 22.45 22.94 -6.06
N PRO A 169 21.91 23.02 -4.83
CA PRO A 169 21.06 21.98 -4.26
C PRO A 169 19.79 21.67 -5.06
N GLU A 170 19.26 22.66 -5.81
CA GLU A 170 18.06 22.46 -6.64
C GLU A 170 18.39 21.65 -7.89
N GLU A 171 19.53 21.86 -8.50
CA GLU A 171 20.01 21.08 -9.63
C GLU A 171 20.39 19.65 -9.20
N GLU A 172 21.04 19.49 -8.03
CA GLU A 172 21.31 18.17 -7.44
C GLU A 172 20.02 17.39 -7.20
N TYR A 173 18.97 18.05 -6.67
CA TYR A 173 17.65 17.46 -6.48
C TYR A 173 17.02 17.05 -7.83
N ARG A 174 17.04 17.92 -8.83
CA ARG A 174 16.52 17.62 -10.16
C ARG A 174 17.26 16.45 -10.83
N TYR A 175 18.58 16.38 -10.64
CA TYR A 175 19.36 15.25 -11.13
C TYR A 175 18.96 13.96 -10.44
N PHE A 176 18.84 13.98 -9.12
CA PHE A 176 18.35 12.81 -8.37
C PHE A 176 16.98 12.35 -8.85
N GLU A 177 16.03 13.29 -8.93
CA GLU A 177 14.64 12.98 -9.31
C GLU A 177 14.54 12.45 -10.75
N ASN A 178 15.17 13.12 -11.71
CA ASN A 178 14.93 12.87 -13.13
C ASN A 178 15.92 11.89 -13.77
N SER A 179 17.07 11.66 -13.16
CA SER A 179 18.09 10.75 -13.70
C SER A 179 18.22 9.47 -12.87
N ILE A 180 18.31 9.60 -11.54
CA ILE A 180 18.54 8.45 -10.66
C ILE A 180 17.22 7.71 -10.40
N MET A 181 16.17 8.42 -9.93
CA MET A 181 14.90 7.80 -9.57
C MET A 181 14.08 7.29 -10.76
N THR A 182 14.46 7.64 -11.98
CA THR A 182 13.86 7.08 -13.20
C THR A 182 14.50 5.75 -13.62
N SER A 183 15.71 5.45 -13.14
CA SER A 183 16.47 4.25 -13.52
C SER A 183 15.86 2.97 -12.93
N PRO A 184 15.46 1.98 -13.76
CA PRO A 184 14.97 0.70 -13.27
C PRO A 184 15.96 -0.04 -12.36
N SER A 185 17.25 0.00 -12.71
CA SER A 185 18.30 -0.64 -11.91
C SER A 185 18.44 0.00 -10.53
N TYR A 186 18.34 1.34 -10.44
CA TYR A 186 18.38 2.02 -9.17
C TYR A 186 17.14 1.72 -8.30
N ILE A 187 15.95 1.60 -8.90
CA ILE A 187 14.74 1.20 -8.14
C ILE A 187 14.90 -0.21 -7.54
N VAL A 188 15.50 -1.14 -8.30
CA VAL A 188 15.79 -2.49 -7.77
C VAL A 188 16.82 -2.42 -6.63
N GLU A 189 17.87 -1.61 -6.77
CA GLU A 189 18.86 -1.38 -5.71
C GLU A 189 18.22 -0.77 -4.47
N LEU A 190 17.39 0.28 -4.62
CA LEU A 190 16.65 0.92 -3.55
C LEU A 190 15.76 -0.07 -2.78
N PHE A 191 15.09 -0.95 -3.49
CA PHE A 191 14.25 -1.99 -2.88
C PHE A 191 15.05 -3.07 -2.14
N ASN A 192 16.27 -3.37 -2.58
CA ASN A 192 17.18 -4.25 -1.85
C ASN A 192 17.71 -3.61 -0.56
N ILE A 193 17.98 -2.29 -0.58
CA ILE A 193 18.42 -1.53 0.60
C ILE A 193 17.28 -1.36 1.60
N TYR A 194 16.05 -1.10 1.11
CA TYR A 194 14.86 -0.88 1.92
C TYR A 194 13.77 -1.94 1.66
N PRO A 195 13.99 -3.21 2.02
CA PRO A 195 13.07 -4.30 1.69
C PRO A 195 11.68 -4.13 2.33
N VAL A 196 11.60 -3.58 3.54
CA VAL A 196 10.32 -3.30 4.22
C VAL A 196 9.53 -2.24 3.47
N MET A 197 10.18 -1.16 3.00
CA MET A 197 9.54 -0.14 2.17
C MET A 197 9.00 -0.75 0.87
N CYS A 198 9.79 -1.60 0.20
CA CYS A 198 9.36 -2.30 -1.01
C CYS A 198 8.10 -3.13 -0.75
N LYS A 199 8.12 -3.97 0.28
CA LYS A 199 6.98 -4.81 0.66
C LYS A 199 5.73 -3.98 0.95
N GLU A 200 5.85 -2.93 1.77
CA GLU A 200 4.72 -2.08 2.13
C GLU A 200 4.14 -1.33 0.92
N ILE A 201 4.97 -0.88 -0.03
CA ILE A 201 4.50 -0.29 -1.30
C ILE A 201 3.67 -1.30 -2.09
N ILE A 202 4.23 -2.49 -2.34
CA ILE A 202 3.60 -3.54 -3.15
C ILE A 202 2.29 -4.01 -2.52
N GLU A 203 2.30 -4.30 -1.22
CA GLU A 203 1.11 -4.72 -0.49
C GLU A 203 0.05 -3.61 -0.40
N SER A 204 0.45 -2.33 -0.35
CA SER A 204 -0.48 -1.22 -0.37
C SER A 204 -1.20 -1.11 -1.71
N VAL A 205 -0.47 -1.24 -2.83
CA VAL A 205 -1.06 -1.33 -4.17
C VAL A 205 -2.05 -2.48 -4.24
N TYR A 206 -1.66 -3.65 -3.76
CA TYR A 206 -2.52 -4.85 -3.75
C TYR A 206 -3.79 -4.63 -2.90
N ARG A 207 -3.64 -4.17 -1.65
CA ARG A 207 -4.75 -3.95 -0.70
C ARG A 207 -5.73 -2.90 -1.20
N ILE A 208 -5.25 -1.77 -1.70
CA ILE A 208 -6.11 -0.71 -2.25
C ILE A 208 -6.86 -1.23 -3.47
N THR A 209 -6.19 -1.93 -4.39
CA THR A 209 -6.87 -2.54 -5.55
C THR A 209 -7.96 -3.52 -5.12
N LYS A 210 -7.69 -4.36 -4.13
CA LYS A 210 -8.68 -5.31 -3.59
C LYS A 210 -9.89 -4.60 -2.95
N ASN A 211 -9.64 -3.47 -2.26
CA ASN A 211 -10.69 -2.65 -1.67
C ASN A 211 -11.59 -2.02 -2.75
N TYR A 212 -11.01 -1.50 -3.84
CA TYR A 212 -11.77 -0.99 -4.99
C TYR A 212 -12.62 -2.09 -5.63
N ARG A 213 -12.04 -3.26 -5.90
CA ARG A 213 -12.79 -4.41 -6.44
C ARG A 213 -13.96 -4.80 -5.52
N THR A 214 -13.74 -4.83 -4.23
CA THR A 214 -14.78 -5.17 -3.25
C THR A 214 -15.90 -4.14 -3.23
N LEU A 215 -15.55 -2.83 -3.28
CA LEU A 215 -16.54 -1.75 -3.40
C LEU A 215 -17.38 -1.93 -4.65
N PHE A 216 -16.75 -2.08 -5.81
CA PHE A 216 -17.48 -2.17 -7.09
C PHE A 216 -18.30 -3.43 -7.22
N ARG A 217 -17.84 -4.56 -6.67
CA ARG A 217 -18.66 -5.77 -6.58
C ARG A 217 -19.93 -5.52 -5.75
N ARG A 218 -19.79 -4.96 -4.55
CA ARG A 218 -20.93 -4.64 -3.69
C ARG A 218 -21.88 -3.64 -4.34
N LEU A 219 -21.32 -2.62 -4.98
CA LEU A 219 -22.11 -1.63 -5.71
C LEU A 219 -22.93 -2.28 -6.81
N GLN A 220 -22.35 -3.23 -7.56
CA GLN A 220 -23.03 -4.00 -8.58
C GLN A 220 -24.12 -4.91 -8.00
N ASP A 221 -23.79 -5.65 -6.93
CA ASP A 221 -24.73 -6.56 -6.27
C ASP A 221 -25.93 -5.81 -5.68
N ASP A 222 -25.73 -4.61 -5.15
CA ASP A 222 -26.73 -3.80 -4.46
C ASP A 222 -27.40 -2.75 -5.36
N THR A 223 -27.10 -2.69 -6.68
CA THR A 223 -27.58 -1.65 -7.61
C THR A 223 -29.09 -1.43 -7.54
N ASN A 224 -29.88 -2.49 -7.59
CA ASN A 224 -31.36 -2.40 -7.58
C ASN A 224 -31.87 -1.85 -6.24
N ILE A 225 -31.27 -2.27 -5.12
CA ILE A 225 -31.63 -1.78 -3.78
C ILE A 225 -31.26 -0.31 -3.63
N ILE A 226 -30.13 0.10 -4.18
CA ILE A 226 -29.69 1.51 -4.16
C ILE A 226 -30.66 2.37 -4.98
N ILE A 227 -31.04 1.93 -6.18
CA ILE A 227 -31.97 2.65 -7.06
C ILE A 227 -33.32 2.83 -6.39
N SER A 228 -33.96 1.76 -5.94
CA SER A 228 -35.29 1.80 -5.38
C SER A 228 -35.35 2.38 -3.95
N GLY A 229 -34.34 2.05 -3.12
CA GLY A 229 -34.37 2.38 -1.69
C GLY A 229 -33.76 3.74 -1.36
N LEU A 230 -32.75 4.21 -2.12
CA LEU A 230 -32.02 5.42 -1.81
C LEU A 230 -32.20 6.54 -2.84
N LEU A 231 -32.42 6.20 -4.10
CA LEU A 231 -32.37 7.18 -5.19
C LEU A 231 -33.73 7.46 -5.83
N GLY A 232 -34.80 6.88 -5.32
CA GLY A 232 -36.19 7.13 -5.80
C GLY A 232 -36.35 6.76 -7.29
N ASP A 233 -35.91 5.56 -7.64
CA ASP A 233 -35.99 4.95 -8.98
C ASP A 233 -35.18 5.68 -10.09
N LYS A 234 -34.24 6.53 -9.70
CA LYS A 234 -33.31 7.14 -10.68
C LYS A 234 -32.22 6.15 -11.08
N SER A 235 -32.03 5.99 -12.38
CA SER A 235 -30.98 5.13 -12.91
C SER A 235 -29.58 5.63 -12.54
N ILE A 236 -28.66 4.71 -12.30
CA ILE A 236 -27.24 4.98 -12.09
C ILE A 236 -26.44 4.25 -13.17
N ASN A 237 -25.82 5.00 -14.09
CA ASN A 237 -25.07 4.41 -15.19
C ASN A 237 -23.57 4.66 -15.06
N ASN A 238 -23.18 5.86 -14.60
CA ASN A 238 -21.79 6.26 -14.50
C ASN A 238 -21.47 6.93 -13.16
N ILE A 239 -20.27 6.68 -12.66
CA ILE A 239 -19.69 7.44 -11.56
C ILE A 239 -19.04 8.66 -12.15
N THR A 240 -19.56 9.86 -11.84
CA THR A 240 -19.03 11.15 -12.31
C THR A 240 -18.01 11.73 -11.35
N TYR A 241 -18.11 11.37 -10.06
CA TYR A 241 -17.15 11.77 -9.04
C TYR A 241 -17.00 10.65 -7.99
N MET A 242 -15.77 10.40 -7.58
CA MET A 242 -15.43 9.48 -6.49
C MET A 242 -14.28 10.06 -5.67
N SER A 243 -14.43 10.10 -4.36
CA SER A 243 -13.39 10.60 -3.46
C SER A 243 -13.34 9.77 -2.17
N PRO A 244 -12.13 9.44 -1.69
CA PRO A 244 -12.00 8.94 -0.33
C PRO A 244 -12.39 10.04 0.65
N ALA A 245 -13.17 9.70 1.67
CA ALA A 245 -13.46 10.61 2.77
C ALA A 245 -12.17 10.84 3.59
N LYS A 246 -12.03 12.03 4.17
CA LYS A 246 -10.95 12.35 5.11
C LYS A 246 -11.23 11.70 6.49
N SER A 247 -11.34 10.37 6.51
CA SER A 247 -11.53 9.59 7.73
C SER A 247 -10.32 8.70 7.95
N ASP A 248 -10.12 8.26 9.18
CA ASP A 248 -9.07 7.30 9.51
C ASP A 248 -9.18 6.04 8.65
N ARG A 249 -8.03 5.56 8.21
CA ARG A 249 -7.96 4.31 7.48
C ARG A 249 -8.12 3.15 8.46
N HIS A 250 -9.09 2.28 8.18
CA HIS A 250 -9.31 1.06 8.97
C HIS A 250 -8.40 -0.09 8.49
N ARG A 251 -8.52 -1.25 9.14
CA ARG A 251 -7.73 -2.46 8.82
C ARG A 251 -7.71 -2.74 7.31
N GLY A 252 -6.53 -2.99 6.75
CA GLY A 252 -6.34 -3.26 5.33
C GLY A 252 -6.48 -2.02 4.42
N ASN A 253 -6.23 -0.82 4.94
CA ASN A 253 -6.35 0.46 4.21
C ASN A 253 -7.76 0.73 3.67
N GLN A 254 -8.80 0.18 4.32
CA GLN A 254 -10.17 0.47 3.96
C GLN A 254 -10.53 1.92 4.33
N THR A 255 -11.19 2.61 3.42
CA THR A 255 -11.67 3.98 3.63
C THR A 255 -13.11 4.13 3.20
N VAL A 256 -13.79 5.14 3.73
CA VAL A 256 -15.11 5.55 3.30
C VAL A 256 -15.00 6.28 1.96
N PHE A 257 -15.92 6.02 1.03
CA PHE A 257 -15.98 6.73 -0.25
C PHE A 257 -17.27 7.52 -0.41
N ILE A 258 -17.15 8.70 -0.99
CA ILE A 258 -18.27 9.48 -1.50
C ILE A 258 -18.32 9.23 -3.00
N LEU A 259 -19.46 8.71 -3.48
CA LEU A 259 -19.72 8.42 -4.89
C LEU A 259 -20.83 9.35 -5.39
N THR A 260 -20.63 9.99 -6.54
CA THR A 260 -21.66 10.76 -7.23
C THR A 260 -21.91 10.11 -8.59
N PHE A 261 -23.18 9.86 -8.90
CA PHE A 261 -23.63 9.26 -10.15
C PHE A 261 -24.36 10.29 -11.00
N ASP A 262 -24.18 10.24 -12.30
CA ASP A 262 -24.97 10.98 -13.30
C ASP A 262 -25.35 12.40 -12.83
N ASP A 263 -24.37 13.15 -12.38
CA ASP A 263 -24.35 14.58 -12.01
C ASP A 263 -25.05 14.99 -10.71
N SER A 264 -25.86 14.16 -10.05
CA SER A 264 -26.58 14.63 -8.87
C SER A 264 -26.76 13.64 -7.74
N ASN A 265 -26.80 12.35 -8.02
CA ASN A 265 -27.09 11.33 -7.01
C ASN A 265 -25.83 11.00 -6.23
N ARG A 266 -25.85 11.21 -4.92
CA ARG A 266 -24.67 10.99 -4.06
C ARG A 266 -24.96 9.93 -3.01
N ILE A 267 -24.05 8.96 -2.89
CA ILE A 267 -24.08 7.97 -1.81
C ILE A 267 -22.73 7.94 -1.07
N VAL A 268 -22.78 7.47 0.17
CA VAL A 268 -21.59 7.25 1.01
C VAL A 268 -21.42 5.76 1.21
N TYR A 269 -20.33 5.22 0.68
CA TYR A 269 -19.95 3.83 0.91
C TYR A 269 -19.11 3.72 2.18
N LYS A 270 -19.54 2.89 3.13
CA LYS A 270 -18.79 2.52 4.33
C LYS A 270 -18.38 1.05 4.23
N PRO A 271 -17.10 0.70 4.27
CA PRO A 271 -16.63 -0.68 4.07
C PRO A 271 -16.96 -1.63 5.23
N ARG A 272 -17.28 -1.08 6.41
CA ARG A 272 -17.60 -1.83 7.62
C ARG A 272 -19.09 -2.12 7.77
N SER A 273 -19.43 -3.10 8.62
CA SER A 273 -20.81 -3.36 9.02
C SER A 273 -21.39 -2.17 9.80
N LEU A 274 -22.61 -1.80 9.49
CA LEU A 274 -23.37 -0.76 10.21
C LEU A 274 -24.30 -1.35 11.30
N LYS A 275 -24.07 -2.61 11.71
CA LYS A 275 -24.95 -3.26 12.72
C LYS A 275 -25.00 -2.49 14.03
N ALA A 276 -23.89 -1.89 14.46
CA ALA A 276 -23.85 -1.11 15.68
C ALA A 276 -24.71 0.15 15.59
N GLU A 277 -24.63 0.86 14.45
CA GLU A 277 -25.44 2.04 14.17
C GLU A 277 -26.94 1.68 14.12
N VAL A 278 -27.31 0.59 13.47
CA VAL A 278 -28.71 0.11 13.43
C VAL A 278 -29.22 -0.30 14.82
N CYS A 279 -28.39 -0.96 15.63
CA CYS A 279 -28.75 -1.29 17.00
C CYS A 279 -28.97 -0.03 17.85
N PHE A 280 -28.10 0.97 17.69
CA PHE A 280 -28.24 2.25 18.40
C PHE A 280 -29.52 2.99 18.01
N GLU A 281 -29.83 3.08 16.72
CA GLU A 281 -31.04 3.69 16.20
C GLU A 281 -32.29 3.01 16.76
N ARG A 282 -32.32 1.66 16.79
CA ARG A 282 -33.42 0.90 17.39
C ARG A 282 -33.58 1.17 18.88
N MET A 283 -32.46 1.26 19.62
CA MET A 283 -32.52 1.61 21.05
C MET A 283 -33.09 3.02 21.24
N TYR A 284 -32.64 3.99 20.44
CA TYR A 284 -33.14 5.37 20.54
C TYR A 284 -34.61 5.53 20.18
N SER A 285 -35.10 4.73 19.23
CA SER A 285 -36.52 4.75 18.86
C SER A 285 -37.45 4.08 19.89
N LEU A 286 -36.91 3.44 20.93
CA LEU A 286 -37.66 2.84 22.05
C LEU A 286 -37.75 3.78 23.27
N LEU A 287 -37.01 4.90 23.26
CA LEU A 287 -37.02 5.95 24.25
C LEU A 287 -38.01 7.05 23.88
#